data_df8adccf1d9b288e83fbdc0186ce74d9
#
_entry.id   df8adccf1d9b288e83fbdc0186ce74d9
#
_cell.length_a   1.000
_cell.length_b   1.000
_cell.length_c   1.000
_cell.angle_alpha   90.00
_cell.angle_beta   90.00
_cell.angle_gamma   90.00
#
_symmetry.space_group_name_H-M   'P 1'
#
loop_
_entity.id
_entity.type
_entity.pdbx_description
1 polymer ?
#
loop_
_entity_poly.entity_id
_entity_poly.type
_entity_poly.pdbx_seq_one_letter_code
_entity_poly.pdbx_strand_id
1 'polypeptide(L)'
;AKMNERLAPWTVNALALQSLPVILKDRDYQTQTLKWLQKEKDFLYQSLKTFSALSVLKPSVNYIFFQYTGSKDLREELWRHNIFIRSCANYRNLTSDY
;
A
#
# COMPACT_ATOMS: atom_id res chain seq x y z
N ALA A 1 -1.37 21.16 -23.78
CA ALA A 1 -1.02 21.53 -22.39
C ALA A 1 -2.24 21.99 -21.57
N LYS A 2 -3.14 22.83 -22.10
CA LYS A 2 -4.28 23.39 -21.36
C LYS A 2 -5.40 22.38 -21.00
N MET A 3 -5.50 21.22 -21.63
CA MET A 3 -6.52 20.21 -21.29
C MET A 3 -6.21 19.45 -19.98
N ASN A 4 -4.94 19.16 -19.72
CA ASN A 4 -4.55 18.45 -18.48
C ASN A 4 -4.78 19.25 -17.20
N GLU A 5 -4.79 20.58 -17.27
CA GLU A 5 -5.03 21.46 -16.13
C GLU A 5 -6.50 21.49 -15.67
N ARG A 6 -7.42 20.99 -16.52
CA ARG A 6 -8.87 20.95 -16.26
C ARG A 6 -9.42 19.56 -15.99
N LEU A 7 -8.60 18.51 -16.11
CA LEU A 7 -9.01 17.15 -15.78
C LEU A 7 -8.95 16.96 -14.27
N ALA A 8 -10.03 16.42 -13.71
CA ALA A 8 -10.00 15.99 -12.33
C ALA A 8 -8.93 14.90 -12.14
N PRO A 9 -8.14 14.93 -11.07
CA PRO A 9 -7.23 13.84 -10.75
C PRO A 9 -8.04 12.54 -10.61
N TRP A 10 -7.44 11.41 -11.05
CA TRP A 10 -8.08 10.09 -10.95
C TRP A 10 -9.32 9.90 -11.83
N THR A 11 -9.29 10.40 -13.06
CA THR A 11 -10.38 10.18 -14.02
C THR A 11 -10.58 8.68 -14.31
N VAL A 12 -11.82 8.24 -14.31
CA VAL A 12 -12.20 6.87 -14.63
C VAL A 12 -12.44 6.77 -16.14
N ASN A 13 -11.80 5.82 -16.82
CA ASN A 13 -12.01 5.60 -18.25
C ASN A 13 -13.28 4.79 -18.54
N ALA A 14 -13.70 4.80 -19.81
CA ALA A 14 -14.95 4.14 -20.23
C ALA A 14 -14.92 2.62 -19.99
N LEU A 15 -13.76 1.95 -20.17
CA LEU A 15 -13.64 0.51 -19.92
C LEU A 15 -13.82 0.17 -18.44
N ALA A 16 -13.26 0.98 -17.55
CA ALA A 16 -13.44 0.80 -16.11
C ALA A 16 -14.92 0.98 -15.72
N LEU A 17 -15.63 1.96 -16.27
CA LEU A 17 -17.06 2.16 -16.04
C LEU A 17 -17.90 0.98 -16.53
N GLN A 18 -17.59 0.42 -17.70
CA GLN A 18 -18.30 -0.73 -18.25
C GLN A 18 -18.03 -2.03 -17.48
N SER A 19 -16.83 -2.23 -16.97
CA SER A 19 -16.48 -3.43 -16.20
C SER A 19 -17.00 -3.40 -14.76
N LEU A 20 -17.21 -2.23 -14.19
CA LEU A 20 -17.58 -2.06 -12.79
C LEU A 20 -18.83 -2.87 -12.36
N PRO A 21 -19.95 -2.88 -13.11
CA PRO A 21 -21.13 -3.67 -12.73
C PRO A 21 -20.87 -5.18 -12.68
N VAL A 22 -19.96 -5.69 -13.51
CA VAL A 22 -19.58 -7.11 -13.54
C VAL A 22 -18.71 -7.43 -12.32
N ILE A 23 -17.69 -6.63 -12.06
CA ILE A 23 -16.75 -6.79 -10.92
C ILE A 23 -17.51 -6.73 -9.59
N LEU A 24 -18.44 -5.80 -9.43
CA LEU A 24 -19.20 -5.63 -8.19
C LEU A 24 -20.18 -6.78 -7.92
N LYS A 25 -20.57 -7.55 -8.94
CA LYS A 25 -21.44 -8.72 -8.80
C LYS A 25 -20.70 -10.03 -8.53
N ASP A 26 -19.39 -10.08 -8.78
CA ASP A 26 -18.56 -11.26 -8.58
C ASP A 26 -18.25 -11.46 -7.08
N ARG A 27 -19.22 -12.06 -6.38
CA ARG A 27 -19.13 -12.30 -4.93
C ARG A 27 -18.09 -13.35 -4.58
N ASP A 28 -17.89 -14.32 -5.43
CA ASP A 28 -16.90 -15.38 -5.20
C ASP A 28 -15.47 -14.82 -5.26
N TYR A 29 -15.17 -14.02 -6.27
CA TYR A 29 -13.88 -13.32 -6.36
C TYR A 29 -13.65 -12.40 -5.16
N GLN A 30 -14.63 -11.61 -4.78
CA GLN A 30 -14.54 -10.72 -3.61
C GLN A 30 -14.23 -11.52 -2.34
N THR A 31 -14.93 -12.62 -2.11
CA THR A 31 -14.75 -13.45 -0.92
C THR A 31 -13.38 -14.10 -0.89
N GLN A 32 -12.92 -14.65 -2.02
CA GLN A 32 -11.59 -15.25 -2.14
C GLN A 32 -10.50 -14.19 -1.93
N THR A 33 -10.65 -13.02 -2.53
CA THR A 33 -9.70 -11.90 -2.38
C THR A 33 -9.58 -11.45 -0.93
N LEU A 34 -10.70 -11.30 -0.22
CA LEU A 34 -10.67 -10.90 1.19
C LEU A 34 -10.00 -11.95 2.08
N LYS A 35 -10.27 -13.24 1.86
CA LYS A 35 -9.63 -14.34 2.60
C LYS A 35 -8.12 -14.37 2.36
N TRP A 36 -7.72 -14.27 1.10
CA TRP A 36 -6.32 -14.22 0.73
C TRP A 36 -5.61 -13.00 1.34
N LEU A 37 -6.20 -11.81 1.17
CA LEU A 37 -5.66 -10.56 1.70
C LEU A 37 -5.47 -10.64 3.23
N GLN A 38 -6.44 -11.18 3.96
CA GLN A 38 -6.33 -11.31 5.41
C GLN A 38 -5.14 -12.21 5.79
N LYS A 39 -5.02 -13.37 5.15
CA LYS A 39 -3.94 -14.33 5.40
C LYS A 39 -2.56 -13.70 5.11
N GLU A 40 -2.39 -13.07 3.95
CA GLU A 40 -1.10 -12.49 3.55
C GLU A 40 -0.74 -11.27 4.40
N LYS A 41 -1.72 -10.45 4.74
CA LYS A 41 -1.54 -9.30 5.62
C LYS A 41 -1.09 -9.73 7.02
N ASP A 42 -1.72 -10.73 7.61
CA ASP A 42 -1.37 -11.25 8.92
C ASP A 42 0.04 -11.88 8.91
N PHE A 43 0.36 -12.64 7.87
CA PHE A 43 1.70 -13.21 7.66
C PHE A 43 2.77 -12.10 7.60
N LEU A 44 2.58 -11.10 6.74
CA LEU A 44 3.53 -10.01 6.57
C LEU A 44 3.66 -9.17 7.86
N TYR A 45 2.55 -8.87 8.52
CA TYR A 45 2.55 -8.15 9.79
C TYR A 45 3.35 -8.86 10.87
N GLN A 46 3.12 -10.16 11.06
CA GLN A 46 3.86 -10.96 12.05
C GLN A 46 5.35 -11.05 11.68
N SER A 47 5.67 -11.24 10.40
CA SER A 47 7.05 -11.29 9.91
C SER A 47 7.79 -9.97 10.16
N LEU A 48 7.17 -8.83 9.84
CA LEU A 48 7.80 -7.52 10.06
C LEU A 48 8.01 -7.22 11.54
N LYS A 49 7.16 -7.67 12.43
CA LYS A 49 7.32 -7.51 13.89
C LYS A 49 8.53 -8.24 14.47
N THR A 50 9.11 -9.20 13.77
CA THR A 50 10.33 -9.88 14.24
C THR A 50 11.58 -9.00 14.16
N PHE A 51 11.53 -7.93 13.36
CA PHE A 51 12.65 -7.00 13.21
C PHE A 51 12.59 -5.91 14.29
N SER A 52 13.57 -5.90 15.18
CA SER A 52 13.64 -4.93 16.29
C SER A 52 13.75 -3.46 15.84
N ALA A 53 14.27 -3.22 14.63
CA ALA A 53 14.38 -1.88 14.04
C ALA A 53 13.05 -1.38 13.44
N LEU A 54 11.97 -2.18 13.45
CA LEU A 54 10.66 -1.81 12.92
C LEU A 54 9.62 -1.71 14.04
N SER A 55 9.02 -0.54 14.18
CA SER A 55 7.81 -0.35 14.99
C SER A 55 6.58 -0.45 14.07
N VAL A 56 5.93 -1.61 14.04
CA VAL A 56 4.88 -1.94 13.07
C VAL A 56 3.51 -1.75 13.70
N LEU A 57 2.67 -0.91 13.10
CA LEU A 57 1.28 -0.73 13.52
C LEU A 57 0.41 -1.87 12.97
N LYS A 58 -0.57 -2.31 13.78
CA LYS A 58 -1.53 -3.33 13.33
C LYS A 58 -2.35 -2.81 12.16
N PRO A 59 -2.30 -3.48 10.98
CA PRO A 59 -2.97 -2.98 9.78
C PRO A 59 -4.49 -3.23 9.86
N SER A 60 -5.27 -2.21 9.49
CA SER A 60 -6.73 -2.31 9.27
C SER A 60 -7.10 -2.41 7.79
N VAL A 61 -6.17 -2.10 6.90
CA VAL A 61 -6.33 -2.06 5.44
C VAL A 61 -5.32 -2.98 4.74
N ASN A 62 -5.16 -2.86 3.45
CA ASN A 62 -4.29 -3.70 2.62
C ASN A 62 -2.82 -3.26 2.54
N TYR A 63 -2.40 -2.32 3.35
CA TYR A 63 -0.99 -1.94 3.50
C TYR A 63 -0.58 -1.94 4.97
N ILE A 64 0.72 -2.03 5.23
CA ILE A 64 1.29 -2.03 6.57
C ILE A 64 2.07 -0.74 6.77
N PHE A 65 1.76 -0.05 7.85
CA PHE A 65 2.44 1.17 8.25
C PHE A 65 3.42 0.85 9.38
N PHE A 66 4.65 1.34 9.26
CA PHE A 66 5.68 1.13 10.26
C PHE A 66 6.62 2.32 10.35
N GLN A 67 7.28 2.45 11.48
CA GLN A 67 8.41 3.35 11.68
C GLN A 67 9.70 2.52 11.69
N TYR A 68 10.73 3.03 11.01
CA TYR A 68 12.07 2.45 11.01
C TYR A 68 12.99 3.26 11.91
N THR A 69 13.67 2.60 12.84
CA THR A 69 14.56 3.22 13.82
C THR A 69 16.04 2.92 13.59
N GLY A 70 16.37 2.30 12.46
CA GLY A 70 17.75 2.02 12.08
C GLY A 70 18.50 3.26 11.57
N SER A 71 19.82 3.14 11.44
CA SER A 71 20.69 4.26 11.06
C SER A 71 20.89 4.45 9.56
N LYS A 72 20.48 3.47 8.75
CA LYS A 72 20.64 3.52 7.28
C LYS A 72 19.33 4.00 6.62
N ASP A 73 19.40 4.49 5.39
CA ASP A 73 18.20 4.72 4.59
C ASP A 73 17.63 3.36 4.14
N LEU A 74 16.52 2.95 4.76
CA LEU A 74 15.88 1.68 4.47
C LEU A 74 15.39 1.57 3.02
N ARG A 75 14.96 2.68 2.41
CA ARG A 75 14.49 2.70 1.02
C ARG A 75 15.62 2.39 0.06
N GLU A 76 16.80 3.01 0.27
CA GLU A 76 17.98 2.74 -0.56
C GLU A 76 18.45 1.30 -0.43
N GLU A 77 18.49 0.77 0.79
CA GLU A 77 18.88 -0.62 1.02
C GLU A 77 17.91 -1.60 0.34
N LEU A 78 16.60 -1.40 0.49
CA LEU A 78 15.59 -2.24 -0.14
C LEU A 78 15.57 -2.10 -1.67
N TRP A 79 15.82 -0.89 -2.19
CA TRP A 79 15.90 -0.65 -3.64
C TRP A 79 17.00 -1.48 -4.30
N ARG A 80 18.15 -1.67 -3.64
CA ARG A 80 19.23 -2.54 -4.15
C ARG A 80 18.79 -4.00 -4.31
N HIS A 81 17.71 -4.39 -3.62
CA HIS A 81 17.09 -5.70 -3.72
C HIS A 81 15.78 -5.69 -4.56
N ASN A 82 15.53 -4.63 -5.35
CA ASN A 82 14.31 -4.45 -6.15
C ASN A 82 13.02 -4.42 -5.31
N ILE A 83 13.09 -4.02 -4.04
CA ILE A 83 11.95 -3.84 -3.15
C ILE A 83 11.69 -2.34 -2.98
N PHE A 84 10.47 -1.93 -3.31
CA PHE A 84 10.06 -0.54 -3.24
C PHE A 84 9.09 -0.33 -2.08
N ILE A 85 9.43 0.57 -1.18
CA ILE A 85 8.55 1.03 -0.11
C ILE A 85 8.28 2.54 -0.27
N ARG A 86 7.15 2.98 0.26
CA ARG A 86 6.78 4.39 0.25
C ARG A 86 7.28 5.09 1.50
N SER A 87 7.99 6.22 1.34
CA SER A 87 8.21 7.14 2.46
C SER A 87 6.95 7.99 2.71
N CYS A 88 6.66 8.22 3.97
CA CYS A 88 5.57 9.08 4.40
C CYS A 88 6.01 10.49 4.78
N ALA A 89 7.24 10.91 4.46
CA ALA A 89 7.77 12.25 4.77
C ALA A 89 6.95 13.42 4.21
N ASN A 90 6.14 13.16 3.17
CA ASN A 90 5.23 14.15 2.58
C ASN A 90 3.86 14.23 3.29
N TYR A 91 3.61 13.41 4.32
CA TYR A 91 2.40 13.50 5.13
C TYR A 91 2.62 14.41 6.33
N ARG A 92 1.57 15.10 6.72
CA ARG A 92 1.62 16.00 7.89
C ARG A 92 1.98 15.22 9.16
N ASN A 93 2.95 15.71 9.91
CA ASN A 93 3.46 15.13 11.16
C ASN A 93 4.15 13.77 11.02
N LEU A 94 4.55 13.38 9.81
CA LEU A 94 5.40 12.20 9.59
C LEU A 94 6.77 12.63 9.07
N THR A 95 7.76 11.80 9.33
CA THR A 95 9.17 11.98 8.92
C THR A 95 9.56 10.96 7.87
N SER A 96 10.82 10.97 7.42
CA SER A 96 11.36 9.97 6.49
C SER A 96 11.47 8.57 7.09
N ASP A 97 11.32 8.44 8.42
CA ASP A 97 11.40 7.16 9.12
C ASP A 97 10.12 6.32 8.98
N TYR A 98 9.04 6.90 8.39
CA TYR A 98 7.75 6.26 8.14
C TYR A 98 7.54 5.93 6.67
#